data_d8c819dfbd82ad9d33d1ec26cd03df63
#
_entry.id   d8c819dfbd82ad9d33d1ec26cd03df63
#
_cell.length_a   1.000
_cell.length_b   1.000
_cell.length_c   1.000
_cell.angle_alpha   90.00
_cell.angle_beta   90.00
_cell.angle_gamma   90.00
#
_symmetry.space_group_name_H-M   'P 1'
#
loop_
_entity.id
_entity.type
_entity.pdbx_description
1 polymer ?
#
loop_
_entity_poly.entity_id
_entity_poly.type
_entity_poly.pdbx_seq_one_letter_code
_entity_poly.pdbx_strand_id
1 'polypeptide(L)'
;LLALSLSVGVVVDDAILVLENIYRRREHGEARREAAIRGANEISFAAIAATLSIIAIFVPVAFLKGSIGRFFFQFAITTTVAVMLSLVISLTITPMLCAYFLNVRKMKRPMPAAFHGLLGPIFTIFARVHWLIDRWILEPILIQPMNWLMHQLAVWYAVALRHALRHQWWVLPM
;
A
#
# COMPACT_ATOMS: atom_id res chain seq x y z
N LEU A 1 -3.05 23.44 6.23
CA LEU A 1 -2.08 22.84 5.33
C LEU A 1 -1.32 21.70 6.02
N LEU A 2 -0.76 21.89 7.22
CA LEU A 2 0.03 20.88 7.93
C LEU A 2 -0.80 19.60 8.24
N ALA A 3 -2.05 19.75 8.67
CA ALA A 3 -2.96 18.62 8.89
C ALA A 3 -3.22 17.84 7.60
N LEU A 4 -3.44 18.53 6.48
CA LEU A 4 -3.64 17.89 5.18
C LEU A 4 -2.38 17.16 4.70
N SER A 5 -1.21 17.76 4.87
CA SER A 5 0.06 17.12 4.49
C SER A 5 0.30 15.82 5.27
N LEU A 6 0.02 15.80 6.58
CA LEU A 6 0.12 14.58 7.38
C LEU A 6 -0.93 13.54 6.99
N SER A 7 -2.17 14.01 6.74
CA SER A 7 -3.27 13.12 6.39
C SER A 7 -3.06 12.40 5.06
N VAL A 8 -2.36 13.01 4.09
CA VAL A 8 -2.11 12.40 2.78
C VAL A 8 -1.43 11.03 2.91
N GLY A 9 -0.44 10.89 3.79
CA GLY A 9 0.22 9.59 4.01
C GLY A 9 -0.76 8.53 4.49
N VAL A 10 -1.56 8.85 5.50
CA VAL A 10 -2.54 7.90 6.08
C VAL A 10 -3.67 7.58 5.09
N VAL A 11 -4.13 8.57 4.32
CA VAL A 11 -5.19 8.41 3.31
C VAL A 11 -4.78 7.46 2.18
N VAL A 12 -3.52 7.54 1.77
CA VAL A 12 -2.99 6.70 0.68
C VAL A 12 -2.82 5.25 1.13
N ASP A 13 -2.43 5.01 2.37
CA ASP A 13 -2.19 3.66 2.90
C ASP A 13 -3.44 2.78 2.84
N ASP A 14 -4.63 3.29 3.19
CA ASP A 14 -5.87 2.53 3.11
C ASP A 14 -6.17 2.04 1.68
N ALA A 15 -5.96 2.91 0.69
CA ALA A 15 -6.19 2.57 -0.71
C ALA A 15 -5.15 1.54 -1.23
N ILE A 16 -3.90 1.66 -0.80
CA ILE A 16 -2.82 0.73 -1.18
C ILE A 16 -3.11 -0.67 -0.64
N LEU A 17 -3.49 -0.80 0.63
CA LEU A 17 -3.81 -2.10 1.24
C LEU A 17 -4.93 -2.82 0.50
N VAL A 18 -6.01 -2.11 0.16
CA VAL A 18 -7.13 -2.66 -0.60
C VAL A 18 -6.68 -3.08 -2.00
N LEU A 19 -5.94 -2.21 -2.70
CA LEU A 19 -5.42 -2.49 -4.04
C LEU A 19 -4.50 -3.72 -4.05
N GLU A 20 -3.56 -3.81 -3.10
CA GLU A 20 -2.61 -4.92 -2.99
C GLU A 20 -3.32 -6.25 -2.81
N ASN A 21 -4.31 -6.32 -1.91
CA ASN A 21 -5.05 -7.56 -1.67
C ASN A 21 -5.86 -7.99 -2.90
N ILE A 22 -6.50 -7.04 -3.59
CA ILE A 22 -7.22 -7.31 -4.84
C ILE A 22 -6.24 -7.79 -5.92
N TYR A 23 -5.08 -7.13 -6.03
CA TYR A 23 -4.04 -7.51 -6.99
C TYR A 23 -3.54 -8.93 -6.75
N ARG A 24 -3.21 -9.29 -5.50
CA ARG A 24 -2.78 -10.62 -5.10
C ARG A 24 -3.79 -11.71 -5.50
N ARG A 25 -5.09 -11.47 -5.26
CA ARG A 25 -6.15 -12.39 -5.67
C ARG A 25 -6.24 -12.53 -7.19
N ARG A 26 -6.05 -11.43 -7.90
CA ARG A 26 -5.99 -11.43 -9.36
C ARG A 26 -4.80 -12.23 -9.91
N GLU A 27 -3.66 -12.19 -9.26
CA GLU A 27 -2.50 -13.02 -9.62
C GLU A 27 -2.79 -14.52 -9.46
N HIS A 28 -3.59 -14.89 -8.48
CA HIS A 28 -4.03 -16.28 -8.27
C HIS A 28 -5.11 -16.73 -9.28
N GLY A 29 -5.52 -15.87 -10.21
CA GLY A 29 -6.39 -16.21 -11.32
C GLY A 29 -7.88 -15.97 -11.08
N GLU A 30 -8.28 -15.36 -9.98
CA GLU A 30 -9.70 -15.00 -9.72
C GLU A 30 -10.22 -14.02 -10.78
N ALA A 31 -11.52 -14.06 -11.08
CA ALA A 31 -12.16 -13.10 -11.97
C ALA A 31 -12.09 -11.68 -11.41
N ARG A 32 -12.00 -10.64 -12.27
CA ARG A 32 -11.77 -9.24 -11.82
C ARG A 32 -12.78 -8.79 -10.78
N ARG A 33 -14.07 -9.00 -11.04
CA ARG A 33 -15.15 -8.58 -10.15
C ARG A 33 -15.12 -9.35 -8.83
N GLU A 34 -14.84 -10.63 -8.89
CA GLU A 34 -14.79 -11.50 -7.71
C GLU A 34 -13.58 -11.19 -6.83
N ALA A 35 -12.41 -11.01 -7.42
CA ALA A 35 -11.20 -10.57 -6.72
C ALA A 35 -11.39 -9.21 -6.05
N ALA A 36 -12.07 -8.26 -6.72
CA ALA A 36 -12.35 -6.95 -6.15
C ALA A 36 -13.28 -7.03 -4.94
N ILE A 37 -14.39 -7.79 -5.03
CA ILE A 37 -15.36 -7.94 -3.94
C ILE A 37 -14.74 -8.69 -2.76
N ARG A 38 -14.13 -9.85 -3.01
CA ARG A 38 -13.53 -10.67 -1.94
C ARG A 38 -12.32 -9.99 -1.32
N GLY A 39 -11.46 -9.37 -2.14
CA GLY A 39 -10.28 -8.67 -1.67
C GLY A 39 -10.62 -7.47 -0.79
N ALA A 40 -11.62 -6.68 -1.15
CA ALA A 40 -12.09 -5.58 -0.32
C ALA A 40 -12.72 -6.05 0.99
N ASN A 41 -13.59 -7.07 0.94
CA ASN A 41 -14.26 -7.60 2.13
C ASN A 41 -13.28 -8.19 3.15
N GLU A 42 -12.22 -8.85 2.70
CA GLU A 42 -11.22 -9.45 3.57
C GLU A 42 -10.47 -8.42 4.42
N ILE A 43 -10.22 -7.24 3.86
CA ILE A 43 -9.47 -6.18 4.55
C ILE A 43 -10.39 -5.17 5.23
N SER A 44 -11.67 -5.11 4.87
CA SER A 44 -12.60 -4.07 5.34
C SER A 44 -12.60 -3.93 6.86
N PHE A 45 -12.64 -5.04 7.60
CA PHE A 45 -12.62 -5.01 9.06
C PHE A 45 -11.32 -4.41 9.61
N ALA A 46 -10.17 -4.81 9.05
CA ALA A 46 -8.87 -4.29 9.48
C ALA A 46 -8.73 -2.78 9.16
N ALA A 47 -9.17 -2.35 8.00
CA ALA A 47 -9.17 -0.94 7.60
C ALA A 47 -10.07 -0.09 8.52
N ILE A 48 -11.28 -0.57 8.82
CA ILE A 48 -12.20 0.11 9.75
C ILE A 48 -11.57 0.22 11.14
N ALA A 49 -10.98 -0.87 11.65
CA ALA A 49 -10.35 -0.87 12.97
C ALA A 49 -9.16 0.09 13.04
N ALA A 50 -8.32 0.14 12.01
CA ALA A 50 -7.20 1.07 11.92
C ALA A 50 -7.68 2.52 11.90
N THR A 51 -8.67 2.83 11.06
CA THR A 51 -9.27 4.18 10.97
C THR A 51 -9.88 4.61 12.29
N LEU A 52 -10.65 3.73 12.96
CA LEU A 52 -11.22 4.03 14.28
C LEU A 52 -10.15 4.28 15.34
N SER A 53 -9.04 3.55 15.29
CA SER A 53 -7.90 3.76 16.20
C SER A 53 -7.29 5.14 16.02
N ILE A 54 -7.11 5.59 14.77
CA ILE A 54 -6.62 6.94 14.46
C ILE A 54 -7.59 8.00 14.98
N ILE A 55 -8.89 7.84 14.73
CA ILE A 55 -9.92 8.76 15.22
C ILE A 55 -9.91 8.82 16.74
N ALA A 56 -9.79 7.68 17.42
CA ALA A 56 -9.73 7.60 18.88
C ALA A 56 -8.55 8.37 19.50
N ILE A 57 -7.45 8.52 18.75
CA ILE A 57 -6.30 9.34 19.17
C ILE A 57 -6.57 10.82 18.94
N PHE A 58 -7.16 11.21 17.82
CA PHE A 58 -7.35 12.62 17.46
C PHE A 58 -8.56 13.27 18.15
N VAL A 59 -9.61 12.51 18.46
CA VAL A 59 -10.79 13.05 19.14
C VAL A 59 -10.47 13.68 20.50
N PRO A 60 -9.72 13.06 21.42
CA PRO A 60 -9.33 13.69 22.67
C PRO A 60 -8.50 14.97 22.49
N VAL A 61 -7.65 15.00 21.47
CA VAL A 61 -6.81 16.17 21.14
C VAL A 61 -7.66 17.38 20.75
N ALA A 62 -8.82 17.16 20.11
CA ALA A 62 -9.77 18.23 19.79
C ALA A 62 -10.36 18.93 21.00
N PHE A 63 -10.38 18.30 22.18
CA PHE A 63 -10.95 18.88 23.42
C PHE A 63 -9.93 19.64 24.27
N LEU A 64 -8.70 19.82 23.81
CA LEU A 64 -7.70 20.62 24.51
C LEU A 64 -8.13 22.08 24.59
N LYS A 65 -7.99 22.69 25.80
CA LYS A 65 -8.36 24.08 26.05
C LYS A 65 -7.19 25.03 25.88
N GLY A 66 -7.52 26.33 25.68
CA GLY A 66 -6.52 27.40 25.57
C GLY A 66 -6.15 27.76 24.10
N SER A 67 -5.16 28.64 23.95
CA SER A 67 -4.74 29.13 22.63
C SER A 67 -4.16 28.00 21.75
N ILE A 68 -3.43 27.09 22.35
CA ILE A 68 -2.89 25.89 21.71
C ILE A 68 -4.04 24.94 21.34
N GLY A 69 -5.07 24.82 22.19
CA GLY A 69 -6.23 23.98 21.93
C GLY A 69 -6.99 24.33 20.65
N ARG A 70 -7.09 25.62 20.29
CA ARG A 70 -7.73 26.05 19.05
C ARG A 70 -6.98 25.57 17.80
N PHE A 71 -5.67 25.54 17.85
CA PHE A 71 -4.83 25.02 16.76
C PHE A 71 -5.02 23.49 16.64
N PHE A 72 -4.95 22.77 17.75
CA PHE A 72 -5.12 21.32 17.76
C PHE A 72 -6.55 20.89 17.41
N PHE A 73 -7.56 21.67 17.76
CA PHE A 73 -8.93 21.41 17.34
C PHE A 73 -9.08 21.37 15.82
N GLN A 74 -8.58 22.40 15.13
CA GLN A 74 -8.62 22.44 13.67
C GLN A 74 -7.85 21.29 13.04
N PHE A 75 -6.69 20.97 13.60
CA PHE A 75 -5.85 19.85 13.15
C PHE A 75 -6.57 18.51 13.32
N ALA A 76 -7.11 18.23 14.49
CA ALA A 76 -7.79 16.99 14.83
C ALA A 76 -9.05 16.77 13.97
N ILE A 77 -9.90 17.80 13.81
CA ILE A 77 -11.10 17.73 12.99
C ILE A 77 -10.74 17.48 11.51
N THR A 78 -9.79 18.24 10.98
CA THR A 78 -9.36 18.09 9.58
C THR A 78 -8.85 16.68 9.31
N THR A 79 -7.99 16.16 10.20
CA THR A 79 -7.43 14.81 10.07
C THR A 79 -8.51 13.74 10.19
N THR A 80 -9.40 13.86 11.18
CA THR A 80 -10.51 12.91 11.39
C THR A 80 -11.41 12.83 10.16
N VAL A 81 -11.82 13.96 9.60
CA VAL A 81 -12.67 14.01 8.41
C VAL A 81 -11.93 13.43 7.20
N ALA A 82 -10.66 13.78 7.01
CA ALA A 82 -9.86 13.26 5.89
C ALA A 82 -9.72 11.74 5.94
N VAL A 83 -9.44 11.16 7.12
CA VAL A 83 -9.27 9.72 7.31
C VAL A 83 -10.60 8.98 7.15
N MET A 84 -11.72 9.53 7.62
CA MET A 84 -13.05 8.95 7.39
C MET A 84 -13.42 8.93 5.90
N LEU A 85 -13.18 10.03 5.18
CA LEU A 85 -13.42 10.09 3.74
C LEU A 85 -12.52 9.09 3.00
N SER A 86 -11.26 8.94 3.41
CA SER A 86 -10.34 7.95 2.86
C SER A 86 -10.89 6.54 2.97
N LEU A 87 -11.36 6.15 4.15
CA LEU A 87 -11.92 4.82 4.38
C LEU A 87 -13.09 4.55 3.42
N VAL A 88 -14.02 5.51 3.28
CA VAL A 88 -15.18 5.37 2.37
C VAL A 88 -14.70 5.21 0.92
N ILE A 89 -13.75 6.02 0.48
CA ILE A 89 -13.19 5.96 -0.88
C ILE A 89 -12.47 4.63 -1.11
N SER A 90 -11.65 4.20 -0.15
CA SER A 90 -10.84 2.98 -0.26
C SER A 90 -11.71 1.72 -0.30
N LEU A 91 -12.83 1.70 0.42
CA LEU A 91 -13.74 0.54 0.43
C LEU A 91 -14.80 0.56 -0.69
N THR A 92 -15.00 1.70 -1.37
CA THR A 92 -16.00 1.82 -2.43
C THR A 92 -15.37 2.05 -3.80
N ILE A 93 -14.65 3.15 -3.98
CA ILE A 93 -14.09 3.57 -5.27
C ILE A 93 -12.91 2.67 -5.67
N THR A 94 -12.01 2.33 -4.75
CA THR A 94 -10.84 1.51 -5.07
C THR A 94 -11.22 0.12 -5.60
N PRO A 95 -12.11 -0.68 -4.97
CA PRO A 95 -12.53 -1.97 -5.53
C PRO A 95 -13.26 -1.82 -6.86
N MET A 96 -14.06 -0.76 -7.03
CA MET A 96 -14.75 -0.49 -8.28
C MET A 96 -13.76 -0.22 -9.41
N LEU A 97 -12.76 0.64 -9.19
CA LEU A 97 -11.70 0.91 -10.17
C LEU A 97 -10.89 -0.34 -10.49
N CYS A 98 -10.55 -1.15 -9.47
CA CYS A 98 -9.87 -2.41 -9.66
C CYS A 98 -10.68 -3.40 -10.52
N ALA A 99 -11.99 -3.49 -10.32
CA ALA A 99 -12.86 -4.36 -11.12
C ALA A 99 -12.87 -3.95 -12.60
N TYR A 100 -12.78 -2.64 -12.89
CA TYR A 100 -12.80 -2.12 -14.26
C TYR A 100 -11.40 -2.11 -14.92
N PHE A 101 -10.40 -1.59 -14.22
CA PHE A 101 -9.10 -1.27 -14.82
C PHE A 101 -8.01 -2.31 -14.53
N LEU A 102 -8.11 -3.10 -13.44
CA LEU A 102 -7.05 -4.02 -13.05
C LEU A 102 -6.96 -5.23 -14.00
N ASN A 103 -6.15 -5.10 -15.03
CA ASN A 103 -5.86 -6.15 -15.98
C ASN A 103 -4.50 -6.77 -15.66
N VAL A 104 -4.45 -7.69 -14.70
CA VAL A 104 -3.27 -8.53 -14.45
C VAL A 104 -3.18 -9.56 -15.58
N ARG A 105 -2.79 -9.10 -16.75
CA ARG A 105 -2.33 -10.01 -17.80
C ARG A 105 -0.92 -10.42 -17.40
N LYS A 106 -0.68 -11.72 -17.22
CA LYS A 106 0.67 -12.26 -17.19
C LYS A 106 1.40 -11.65 -18.38
N MET A 107 2.41 -10.84 -18.12
CA MET A 107 3.22 -10.15 -19.13
C MET A 107 4.08 -11.16 -19.89
N LYS A 108 3.43 -12.13 -20.52
CA LYS A 108 3.99 -13.04 -21.53
C LYS A 108 3.33 -12.74 -22.88
N ARG A 109 3.39 -11.49 -23.31
CA ARG A 109 3.21 -11.21 -24.73
C ARG A 109 4.56 -10.75 -25.27
N PRO A 110 5.16 -11.53 -26.18
CA PRO A 110 6.18 -10.97 -27.05
C PRO A 110 5.55 -9.76 -27.75
N MET A 111 6.23 -8.63 -27.77
CA MET A 111 5.82 -7.46 -28.53
C MET A 111 5.41 -7.90 -29.94
N PRO A 112 4.28 -7.39 -30.46
CA PRO A 112 3.87 -7.73 -31.83
C PRO A 112 4.98 -7.32 -32.79
N ALA A 113 5.38 -8.25 -33.64
CA ALA A 113 6.45 -8.09 -34.65
C ALA A 113 6.21 -6.94 -35.66
N ALA A 114 5.06 -6.31 -35.62
CA ALA A 114 4.67 -5.21 -36.50
C ALA A 114 5.40 -3.87 -36.23
N PHE A 115 6.14 -3.73 -35.12
CA PHE A 115 6.89 -2.49 -34.81
C PHE A 115 8.36 -2.52 -35.25
N HIS A 116 8.78 -3.52 -36.05
CA HIS A 116 10.14 -3.61 -36.61
C HIS A 116 10.36 -2.75 -37.86
N GLY A 117 9.44 -1.83 -38.17
CA GLY A 117 9.68 -0.80 -39.17
C GLY A 117 10.68 0.26 -38.68
N LEU A 118 11.02 1.20 -39.51
CA LEU A 118 12.00 2.29 -39.50
C LEU A 118 12.64 2.77 -38.16
N LEU A 119 11.99 2.50 -36.99
CA LEU A 119 12.48 2.84 -35.65
C LEU A 119 13.10 1.66 -34.88
N GLY A 120 13.19 0.48 -35.52
CA GLY A 120 13.73 -0.74 -34.91
C GLY A 120 15.13 -0.58 -34.29
N PRO A 121 16.11 0.00 -35.01
CA PRO A 121 17.47 0.13 -34.47
C PRO A 121 17.56 1.06 -33.27
N ILE A 122 16.78 2.14 -33.23
CA ILE A 122 16.76 3.11 -32.10
C ILE A 122 16.13 2.45 -30.88
N PHE A 123 15.02 1.73 -31.04
CA PHE A 123 14.34 1.05 -29.95
C PHE A 123 15.16 -0.13 -29.40
N THR A 124 15.90 -0.85 -30.25
CA THR A 124 16.80 -1.94 -29.80
C THR A 124 18.01 -1.40 -29.02
N ILE A 125 18.54 -0.23 -29.40
CA ILE A 125 19.60 0.44 -28.64
C ILE A 125 19.08 0.91 -27.29
N PHE A 126 17.88 1.52 -27.25
CA PHE A 126 17.26 1.98 -26.02
C PHE A 126 16.89 0.82 -25.10
N ALA A 127 16.34 -0.26 -25.64
CA ALA A 127 16.04 -1.48 -24.88
C ALA A 127 17.31 -2.17 -24.37
N ARG A 128 18.40 -2.14 -25.15
CA ARG A 128 19.69 -2.72 -24.75
C ARG A 128 20.39 -1.88 -23.69
N VAL A 129 20.33 -0.55 -23.78
CA VAL A 129 20.83 0.37 -22.77
C VAL A 129 20.00 0.25 -21.49
N HIS A 130 18.67 0.20 -21.57
CA HIS A 130 17.79 -0.03 -20.43
C HIS A 130 18.08 -1.38 -19.77
N TRP A 131 18.21 -2.46 -20.53
CA TRP A 131 18.57 -3.79 -20.02
C TRP A 131 19.96 -3.83 -19.37
N LEU A 132 20.94 -3.08 -19.89
CA LEU A 132 22.28 -2.95 -19.29
C LEU A 132 22.23 -2.16 -17.98
N ILE A 133 21.43 -1.10 -17.91
CA ILE A 133 21.24 -0.28 -16.70
C ILE A 133 20.51 -1.09 -15.64
N ASP A 134 19.44 -1.83 -15.99
CA ASP A 134 18.72 -2.69 -15.08
C ASP A 134 19.62 -3.79 -14.49
N ARG A 135 20.37 -4.46 -15.35
CA ARG A 135 21.18 -5.62 -14.95
C ARG A 135 22.49 -5.26 -14.23
N TRP A 136 23.08 -4.09 -14.55
CA TRP A 136 24.39 -3.70 -14.00
C TRP A 136 24.31 -2.74 -12.84
N ILE A 137 23.25 -1.95 -12.75
CA ILE A 137 23.11 -0.88 -11.76
C ILE A 137 21.96 -1.14 -10.82
N LEU A 138 20.75 -1.45 -11.33
CA LEU A 138 19.57 -1.62 -10.49
C LEU A 138 19.55 -2.98 -9.76
N GLU A 139 19.86 -4.09 -10.44
CA GLU A 139 19.85 -5.40 -9.77
C GLU A 139 20.88 -5.53 -8.65
N PRO A 140 22.20 -5.25 -8.85
CA PRO A 140 23.19 -5.48 -7.80
C PRO A 140 23.19 -4.39 -6.72
N ILE A 141 22.85 -3.14 -7.06
CA ILE A 141 23.02 -1.99 -6.14
C ILE A 141 21.75 -1.74 -5.32
N LEU A 142 20.55 -1.89 -5.91
CA LEU A 142 19.29 -1.63 -5.21
C LEU A 142 18.53 -2.90 -4.83
N ILE A 143 18.38 -3.85 -5.75
CA ILE A 143 17.45 -4.97 -5.55
C ILE A 143 18.07 -6.03 -4.63
N GLN A 144 19.35 -6.36 -4.78
CA GLN A 144 20.00 -7.36 -3.93
C GLN A 144 20.11 -6.95 -2.46
N PRO A 145 20.60 -5.74 -2.11
CA PRO A 145 20.68 -5.34 -0.71
C PRO A 145 19.29 -5.14 -0.09
N MET A 146 18.31 -4.67 -0.88
CA MET A 146 16.93 -4.52 -0.41
C MET A 146 16.28 -5.90 -0.13
N ASN A 147 16.44 -6.87 -1.02
CA ASN A 147 15.94 -8.23 -0.82
C ASN A 147 16.61 -8.92 0.37
N TRP A 148 17.93 -8.73 0.52
CA TRP A 148 18.67 -9.26 1.67
C TRP A 148 18.18 -8.61 2.97
N LEU A 149 18.02 -7.28 3.00
CA LEU A 149 17.51 -6.55 4.15
C LEU A 149 16.09 -6.99 4.52
N MET A 150 15.20 -7.09 3.53
CA MET A 150 13.83 -7.56 3.74
C MET A 150 13.79 -9.00 4.25
N HIS A 151 14.63 -9.88 3.71
CA HIS A 151 14.74 -11.25 4.19
C HIS A 151 15.24 -11.31 5.65
N GLN A 152 16.26 -10.52 6.00
CA GLN A 152 16.75 -10.44 7.37
C GLN A 152 15.69 -9.90 8.34
N LEU A 153 14.99 -8.82 7.95
CA LEU A 153 13.90 -8.27 8.74
C LEU A 153 12.76 -9.29 8.93
N ALA A 154 12.40 -10.03 7.88
CA ALA A 154 11.37 -11.06 7.96
C ALA A 154 11.78 -12.20 8.90
N VAL A 155 13.04 -12.65 8.85
CA VAL A 155 13.56 -13.67 9.74
C VAL A 155 13.58 -13.18 11.19
N TRP A 156 14.09 -11.96 11.41
CA TRP A 156 14.09 -11.34 12.74
C TRP A 156 12.68 -11.18 13.31
N TYR A 157 11.74 -10.69 12.49
CA TYR A 157 10.33 -10.57 12.87
C TYR A 157 9.72 -11.94 13.22
N ALA A 158 9.96 -12.96 12.42
CA ALA A 158 9.45 -14.30 12.67
C ALA A 158 10.01 -14.91 13.96
N VAL A 159 11.29 -14.66 14.28
CA VAL A 159 11.93 -15.09 15.53
C VAL A 159 11.34 -14.33 16.71
N ALA A 160 11.23 -12.99 16.61
CA ALA A 160 10.65 -12.15 17.65
C ALA A 160 9.20 -12.52 17.94
N LEU A 161 8.39 -12.71 16.89
CA LEU A 161 7.00 -13.13 17.01
C LEU A 161 6.87 -14.51 17.68
N ARG A 162 7.71 -15.46 17.28
CA ARG A 162 7.74 -16.79 17.86
C ARG A 162 8.14 -16.76 19.34
N HIS A 163 9.09 -15.90 19.69
CA HIS A 163 9.50 -15.68 21.07
C HIS A 163 8.39 -15.04 21.92
N ALA A 164 7.74 -13.99 21.38
CA ALA A 164 6.62 -13.33 22.03
C ALA A 164 5.44 -14.28 22.25
N LEU A 165 5.08 -15.07 21.25
CA LEU A 165 4.00 -16.07 21.37
C LEU A 165 4.32 -17.20 22.34
N ARG A 166 5.59 -17.58 22.45
CA ARG A 166 6.03 -18.62 23.41
C ARG A 166 6.05 -18.11 24.85
N HIS A 167 6.24 -16.81 25.05
CA HIS A 167 6.28 -16.15 26.35
C HIS A 167 5.13 -15.15 26.53
N GLN A 168 3.92 -15.52 26.17
CA GLN A 168 2.73 -14.66 26.23
C GLN A 168 2.47 -14.06 27.62
N TRP A 169 2.98 -14.66 28.69
CA TRP A 169 2.91 -14.15 30.06
C TRP A 169 3.71 -12.86 30.29
N TRP A 170 4.69 -12.54 29.44
CA TRP A 170 5.48 -11.30 29.51
C TRP A 170 4.87 -10.15 28.73
N VAL A 171 3.93 -10.45 27.83
CA VAL A 171 3.29 -9.43 26.96
C VAL A 171 1.98 -8.91 27.58
N LEU A 172 1.35 -9.68 28.45
CA LEU A 172 0.09 -9.31 29.10
C LEU A 172 0.17 -8.18 30.15
N PRO A 173 1.28 -7.89 30.85
CA PRO A 173 1.32 -6.79 31.83
C PRO A 173 1.80 -5.45 31.27
N MET A 174 2.01 -5.27 29.96
CA MET A 174 2.32 -3.99 29.31
C MET A 174 1.11 -3.44 28.55
#